data_92812a890411315fafe7d7050ec795d6
#
_entry.id   92812a890411315fafe7d7050ec795d6
#
_cell.length_a   1.000
_cell.length_b   1.000
_cell.length_c   1.000
_cell.angle_alpha   90.00
_cell.angle_beta   90.00
_cell.angle_gamma   90.00
#
_symmetry.space_group_name_H-M   'P 1'
#
loop_
_entity.id
_entity.type
_entity.pdbx_description
1 polymer ?
#
loop_
_entity_poly.entity_id
_entity_poly.type
_entity_poly.pdbx_seq_one_letter_code
_entity_poly.pdbx_strand_id
1 'polypeptide(L)'
;MYLAHRFQRPLERDFVVVQWDRRGAGKTYAEDTSPESMSVTQEVQDTLELVNLLRTRFGQSKVYLVGHSYGSYLGMIVTQRHPELFHAYVGIGQLAYEGRRNSDIQDRWIRDQAERRGNKKLLRELRARVPIDREKWLFRYGGELHHGKSFITLLLIGLQAPEYTLREALDVRKGVNFTHRNLRFDAIPGELADAVTRVEVPVYFFTGRFDRTDPFENTEEYATKLQAPRKEIVWFENSAHFPFLEEPEKFAHEMVRVRAETEGDHPPIPSTNSPST
;
A
#
# COMPACT_ATOMS: atom_id res chain seq x y z
N MET A 1 -2.60 -10.56 -3.27
CA MET A 1 -2.09 -9.30 -3.89
C MET A 1 -1.40 -9.59 -5.22
N TYR A 2 -2.16 -9.73 -6.26
CA TYR A 2 -1.74 -10.23 -7.57
C TYR A 2 -0.71 -9.35 -8.31
N LEU A 3 -0.49 -8.10 -7.89
CA LEU A 3 0.50 -7.21 -8.49
C LEU A 3 1.90 -7.33 -7.88
N ALA A 4 2.02 -7.88 -6.67
CA ALA A 4 3.25 -7.72 -5.89
C ALA A 4 4.23 -8.88 -6.02
N HIS A 5 3.77 -10.13 -6.11
CA HIS A 5 4.63 -11.31 -6.02
C HIS A 5 5.83 -11.27 -6.96
N ARG A 6 5.62 -11.05 -8.26
CA ARG A 6 6.71 -11.03 -9.24
C ARG A 6 7.81 -10.03 -8.90
N PHE A 7 7.43 -8.85 -8.41
CA PHE A 7 8.34 -7.74 -8.15
C PHE A 7 8.95 -7.77 -6.76
N GLN A 8 8.31 -8.48 -5.84
CA GLN A 8 8.81 -8.66 -4.47
C GLN A 8 9.61 -9.96 -4.28
N ARG A 9 9.71 -10.80 -5.32
CA ARG A 9 10.50 -12.03 -5.30
C ARG A 9 11.96 -11.84 -4.83
N PRO A 10 12.66 -10.73 -5.14
CA PRO A 10 13.99 -10.50 -4.58
C PRO A 10 14.06 -10.51 -3.05
N LEU A 11 12.95 -10.17 -2.35
CA LEU A 11 12.87 -10.22 -0.88
C LEU A 11 12.91 -11.63 -0.31
N GLU A 12 12.52 -12.66 -1.08
CA GLU A 12 12.45 -14.05 -0.61
C GLU A 12 13.83 -14.63 -0.24
N ARG A 13 14.91 -13.95 -0.61
CA ARG A 13 16.28 -14.29 -0.17
C ARG A 13 16.51 -14.00 1.30
N ASP A 14 15.80 -12.99 1.83
CA ASP A 14 16.01 -12.41 3.15
C ASP A 14 14.80 -12.52 4.06
N PHE A 15 13.61 -12.74 3.52
CA PHE A 15 12.34 -12.77 4.23
C PHE A 15 11.46 -13.92 3.78
N VAL A 16 10.60 -14.39 4.68
CA VAL A 16 9.39 -15.09 4.30
C VAL A 16 8.36 -14.03 3.93
N VAL A 17 8.05 -13.89 2.65
CA VAL A 17 7.13 -12.88 2.13
C VAL A 17 5.72 -13.44 2.11
N VAL A 18 4.82 -12.80 2.84
CA VAL A 18 3.40 -13.18 2.88
C VAL A 18 2.55 -12.10 2.23
N GLN A 19 1.87 -12.47 1.16
CA GLN A 19 0.91 -11.62 0.46
C GLN A 19 -0.50 -11.97 0.95
N TRP A 20 -1.23 -10.96 1.41
CA TRP A 20 -2.56 -11.14 1.95
C TRP A 20 -3.62 -10.42 1.11
N ASP A 21 -4.62 -11.18 0.66
CA ASP A 21 -5.85 -10.64 0.12
C ASP A 21 -6.83 -10.42 1.28
N ARG A 22 -7.11 -9.16 1.60
CA ARG A 22 -7.98 -8.77 2.71
C ARG A 22 -9.42 -9.23 2.48
N ARG A 23 -10.23 -9.20 3.52
CA ARG A 23 -11.67 -9.49 3.48
C ARG A 23 -12.34 -8.80 2.29
N GLY A 24 -13.15 -9.54 1.52
CA GLY A 24 -13.86 -9.02 0.36
C GLY A 24 -12.98 -8.61 -0.84
N ALA A 25 -11.68 -8.94 -0.84
CA ALA A 25 -10.75 -8.59 -1.92
C ALA A 25 -10.00 -9.83 -2.44
N GLY A 26 -9.58 -9.81 -3.70
CA GLY A 26 -8.81 -10.89 -4.32
C GLY A 26 -9.46 -12.25 -4.15
N LYS A 27 -8.72 -13.22 -3.67
CA LYS A 27 -9.20 -14.60 -3.43
C LYS A 27 -10.16 -14.75 -2.25
N THR A 28 -10.21 -13.77 -1.36
CA THR A 28 -11.13 -13.79 -0.21
C THR A 28 -12.50 -13.22 -0.53
N TYR A 29 -12.66 -12.64 -1.74
CA TYR A 29 -13.98 -12.21 -2.19
C TYR A 29 -14.87 -13.41 -2.50
N ALA A 30 -16.06 -13.44 -1.90
CA ALA A 30 -17.14 -14.36 -2.24
C ALA A 30 -18.44 -13.56 -2.41
N GLU A 31 -19.34 -14.05 -3.27
CA GLU A 31 -20.61 -13.35 -3.56
C GLU A 31 -21.53 -13.26 -2.35
N ASP A 32 -21.37 -14.16 -1.38
CA ASP A 32 -22.07 -14.21 -0.10
C ASP A 32 -21.34 -13.49 1.05
N THR A 33 -20.25 -12.78 0.76
CA THR A 33 -19.58 -11.98 1.78
C THR A 33 -20.54 -10.93 2.33
N SER A 34 -20.78 -10.97 3.65
CA SER A 34 -21.71 -10.04 4.31
C SER A 34 -21.16 -8.59 4.24
N PRO A 35 -21.94 -7.62 3.70
CA PRO A 35 -21.58 -6.21 3.72
C PRO A 35 -21.36 -5.66 5.13
N GLU A 36 -22.08 -6.19 6.13
CA GLU A 36 -21.96 -5.77 7.52
C GLU A 36 -20.61 -6.13 8.12
N SER A 37 -19.92 -7.15 7.58
CA SER A 37 -18.57 -7.52 8.00
C SER A 37 -17.48 -6.60 7.45
N MET A 38 -17.82 -5.71 6.51
CA MET A 38 -16.87 -4.82 5.85
C MET A 38 -16.65 -3.56 6.69
N SER A 39 -15.69 -3.61 7.61
CA SER A 39 -15.29 -2.47 8.41
C SER A 39 -13.79 -2.49 8.70
N VAL A 40 -13.19 -1.31 8.89
CA VAL A 40 -11.76 -1.21 9.26
C VAL A 40 -11.52 -1.87 10.62
N THR A 41 -12.45 -1.72 11.56
CA THR A 41 -12.38 -2.41 12.86
C THR A 41 -12.27 -3.93 12.69
N GLN A 42 -13.06 -4.53 11.79
CA GLN A 42 -12.97 -5.96 11.51
C GLN A 42 -11.66 -6.32 10.81
N GLU A 43 -11.20 -5.51 9.86
CA GLU A 43 -9.92 -5.76 9.17
C GLU A 43 -8.71 -5.66 10.10
N VAL A 44 -8.78 -4.84 11.15
CA VAL A 44 -7.78 -4.84 12.24
C VAL A 44 -7.74 -6.21 12.93
N GLN A 45 -8.89 -6.80 13.27
CA GLN A 45 -8.95 -8.12 13.89
C GLN A 45 -8.42 -9.21 12.96
N ASP A 46 -8.82 -9.17 11.68
CA ASP A 46 -8.32 -10.11 10.66
C ASP A 46 -6.78 -10.02 10.52
N THR A 47 -6.23 -8.79 10.59
CA THR A 47 -4.77 -8.58 10.54
C THR A 47 -4.08 -9.20 11.76
N LEU A 48 -4.64 -9.01 12.95
CA LEU A 48 -4.07 -9.56 14.19
C LEU A 48 -4.10 -11.09 14.19
N GLU A 49 -5.20 -11.67 13.73
CA GLU A 49 -5.32 -13.14 13.60
C GLU A 49 -4.25 -13.68 12.66
N LEU A 50 -4.10 -13.08 11.46
CA LEU A 50 -3.07 -13.46 10.50
C LEU A 50 -1.66 -13.30 11.07
N VAL A 51 -1.34 -12.17 11.69
CA VAL A 51 -0.02 -11.92 12.28
C VAL A 51 0.29 -12.96 13.35
N ASN A 52 -0.64 -13.28 14.25
CA ASN A 52 -0.44 -14.29 15.28
C ASN A 52 -0.27 -15.70 14.70
N LEU A 53 -1.02 -16.04 13.67
CA LEU A 53 -0.85 -17.30 12.93
C LEU A 53 0.57 -17.40 12.33
N LEU A 54 1.05 -16.35 11.68
CA LEU A 54 2.37 -16.31 11.06
C LEU A 54 3.49 -16.38 12.10
N ARG A 55 3.36 -15.62 13.18
CA ARG A 55 4.32 -15.67 14.31
C ARG A 55 4.46 -17.08 14.88
N THR A 56 3.34 -17.74 15.11
CA THR A 56 3.31 -19.13 15.61
C THR A 56 3.92 -20.10 14.59
N ARG A 57 3.50 -19.97 13.30
CA ARG A 57 3.96 -20.87 12.24
C ARG A 57 5.47 -20.81 12.01
N PHE A 58 6.05 -19.63 12.08
CA PHE A 58 7.48 -19.41 11.80
C PHE A 58 8.33 -19.24 13.06
N GLY A 59 7.76 -19.39 14.25
CA GLY A 59 8.49 -19.25 15.52
C GLY A 59 9.07 -17.85 15.74
N GLN A 60 8.43 -16.81 15.20
CA GLN A 60 8.90 -15.44 15.32
C GLN A 60 8.13 -14.67 16.40
N SER A 61 8.83 -13.87 17.19
CA SER A 61 8.18 -13.00 18.18
C SER A 61 7.52 -11.79 17.55
N LYS A 62 8.05 -11.28 16.45
CA LYS A 62 7.58 -10.11 15.71
C LYS A 62 7.67 -10.33 14.20
N VAL A 63 6.97 -9.49 13.45
CA VAL A 63 7.01 -9.45 11.97
C VAL A 63 7.26 -8.03 11.48
N TYR A 64 7.62 -7.87 10.20
CA TYR A 64 7.58 -6.59 9.49
C TYR A 64 6.20 -6.42 8.89
N LEU A 65 5.54 -5.31 9.17
CA LEU A 65 4.26 -4.98 8.56
C LEU A 65 4.47 -4.00 7.42
N VAL A 66 4.07 -4.41 6.21
CA VAL A 66 4.17 -3.57 5.00
C VAL A 66 2.78 -3.29 4.49
N GLY A 67 2.39 -2.02 4.44
CA GLY A 67 1.10 -1.57 3.92
C GLY A 67 1.24 -0.71 2.68
N HIS A 68 0.44 -0.99 1.63
CA HIS A 68 0.40 -0.18 0.41
C HIS A 68 -0.97 0.49 0.26
N SER A 69 -0.98 1.80 -0.04
CA SER A 69 -2.21 2.57 -0.26
C SER A 69 -3.19 2.42 0.92
N TYR A 70 -4.42 1.98 0.73
CA TYR A 70 -5.33 1.65 1.83
C TYR A 70 -4.70 0.69 2.87
N GLY A 71 -3.86 -0.27 2.43
CA GLY A 71 -3.14 -1.14 3.35
C GLY A 71 -2.19 -0.37 4.27
N SER A 72 -1.73 0.81 3.89
CA SER A 72 -0.91 1.67 4.74
C SER A 72 -1.74 2.38 5.81
N TYR A 73 -2.99 2.73 5.50
CA TYR A 73 -3.94 3.23 6.50
C TYR A 73 -4.24 2.16 7.57
N LEU A 74 -4.63 0.96 7.15
CA LEU A 74 -4.89 -0.16 8.04
C LEU A 74 -3.65 -0.54 8.87
N GLY A 75 -2.50 -0.65 8.21
CA GLY A 75 -1.24 -1.05 8.85
C GLY A 75 -0.80 -0.08 9.94
N MET A 76 -0.96 1.22 9.74
CA MET A 76 -0.62 2.23 10.74
C MET A 76 -1.53 2.12 11.98
N ILE A 77 -2.84 1.88 11.80
CA ILE A 77 -3.78 1.68 12.92
C ILE A 77 -3.41 0.42 13.72
N VAL A 78 -3.12 -0.68 13.02
CA VAL A 78 -2.70 -1.94 13.68
C VAL A 78 -1.39 -1.76 14.44
N THR A 79 -0.42 -1.06 13.83
CA THR A 79 0.88 -0.78 14.44
C THR A 79 0.76 0.08 15.70
N GLN A 80 -0.12 1.09 15.69
CA GLN A 80 -0.37 1.92 16.86
C GLN A 80 -0.97 1.12 18.02
N ARG A 81 -1.91 0.22 17.71
CA ARG A 81 -2.64 -0.55 18.73
C ARG A 81 -1.84 -1.72 19.29
N HIS A 82 -0.95 -2.31 18.48
CA HIS A 82 -0.23 -3.55 18.79
C HIS A 82 1.27 -3.46 18.42
N PRO A 83 2.01 -2.48 18.96
CA PRO A 83 3.41 -2.27 18.63
C PRO A 83 4.31 -3.46 19.00
N GLU A 84 3.90 -4.28 19.97
CA GLU A 84 4.62 -5.47 20.43
C GLU A 84 4.73 -6.56 19.37
N LEU A 85 3.92 -6.51 18.31
CA LEU A 85 3.88 -7.50 17.25
C LEU A 85 4.86 -7.22 16.09
N PHE A 86 5.44 -6.00 16.05
CA PHE A 86 6.17 -5.54 14.87
C PHE A 86 7.60 -5.12 15.19
N HIS A 87 8.55 -5.49 14.31
CA HIS A 87 9.91 -4.94 14.30
C HIS A 87 9.92 -3.52 13.76
N ALA A 88 9.19 -3.31 12.67
CA ALA A 88 8.98 -2.03 12.02
C ALA A 88 7.69 -2.04 11.20
N TYR A 89 7.22 -0.85 10.90
CA TYR A 89 6.17 -0.59 9.92
C TYR A 89 6.74 0.10 8.68
N VAL A 90 6.34 -0.37 7.49
CA VAL A 90 6.68 0.25 6.20
C VAL A 90 5.40 0.63 5.46
N GLY A 91 5.17 1.91 5.30
CA GLY A 91 4.03 2.46 4.53
C GLY A 91 4.46 2.82 3.12
N ILE A 92 3.81 2.25 2.11
CA ILE A 92 4.05 2.53 0.69
C ILE A 92 2.85 3.32 0.15
N GLY A 93 3.08 4.49 -0.46
CA GLY A 93 1.99 5.36 -0.87
C GLY A 93 1.06 5.60 0.34
N GLN A 94 1.59 6.24 1.39
CA GLN A 94 0.92 6.33 2.69
C GLN A 94 -0.37 7.15 2.62
N LEU A 95 -1.50 6.48 2.82
CA LEU A 95 -2.80 7.13 2.93
C LEU A 95 -2.93 7.81 4.30
N ALA A 96 -2.51 9.06 4.38
CA ALA A 96 -2.54 9.87 5.62
C ALA A 96 -3.78 10.76 5.71
N TYR A 97 -4.30 11.19 4.57
CA TYR A 97 -5.47 12.05 4.41
C TYR A 97 -6.33 11.54 3.27
N GLU A 98 -7.64 11.66 3.41
CA GLU A 98 -8.63 11.27 2.42
C GLU A 98 -9.45 12.47 1.90
N GLY A 99 -10.47 12.17 1.13
CA GLY A 99 -11.53 13.06 0.77
C GLY A 99 -11.08 14.30 -0.01
N ARG A 100 -11.55 15.47 0.46
CA ARG A 100 -11.40 16.73 -0.27
C ARG A 100 -9.94 17.17 -0.38
N ARG A 101 -9.16 16.99 0.66
CA ARG A 101 -7.75 17.41 0.68
C ARG A 101 -6.95 16.69 -0.42
N ASN A 102 -7.09 15.39 -0.51
CA ASN A 102 -6.43 14.56 -1.52
C ASN A 102 -6.87 15.00 -2.92
N SER A 103 -8.18 15.13 -3.11
CA SER A 103 -8.78 15.55 -4.38
C SER A 103 -8.31 16.94 -4.82
N ASP A 104 -8.18 17.90 -3.91
CA ASP A 104 -7.71 19.25 -4.23
C ASP A 104 -6.24 19.27 -4.70
N ILE A 105 -5.37 18.43 -4.14
CA ILE A 105 -3.98 18.29 -4.60
C ILE A 105 -3.95 17.64 -5.98
N GLN A 106 -4.70 16.56 -6.17
CA GLN A 106 -4.82 15.87 -7.45
C GLN A 106 -5.33 16.78 -8.55
N ASP A 107 -6.40 17.55 -8.29
CA ASP A 107 -6.99 18.45 -9.28
C ASP A 107 -6.04 19.59 -9.69
N ARG A 108 -5.27 20.15 -8.74
CA ARG A 108 -4.23 21.13 -9.05
C ARG A 108 -3.16 20.53 -9.95
N TRP A 109 -2.63 19.37 -9.58
CA TRP A 109 -1.61 18.71 -10.37
C TRP A 109 -2.09 18.28 -11.74
N ILE A 110 -3.32 17.74 -11.88
CA ILE A 110 -3.92 17.38 -13.17
C ILE A 110 -4.07 18.62 -14.05
N ARG A 111 -4.47 19.76 -13.48
CA ARG A 111 -4.56 21.05 -14.19
C ARG A 111 -3.19 21.48 -14.72
N ASP A 112 -2.17 21.49 -13.88
CA ASP A 112 -0.81 21.86 -14.27
C ASP A 112 -0.29 20.97 -15.40
N GLN A 113 -0.54 19.66 -15.31
CA GLN A 113 -0.17 18.72 -16.39
C GLN A 113 -0.94 18.99 -17.68
N ALA A 114 -2.23 19.32 -17.58
CA ALA A 114 -3.05 19.66 -18.73
C ALA A 114 -2.59 20.95 -19.43
N GLU A 115 -2.17 21.94 -18.66
CA GLU A 115 -1.60 23.21 -19.18
C GLU A 115 -0.28 22.96 -19.90
N ARG A 116 0.67 22.27 -19.26
CA ARG A 116 1.98 21.92 -19.83
C ARG A 116 1.87 21.11 -21.13
N ARG A 117 0.83 20.27 -21.25
CA ARG A 117 0.60 19.40 -22.42
C ARG A 117 -0.40 19.98 -23.43
N GLY A 118 -0.91 21.19 -23.20
CA GLY A 118 -1.86 21.84 -24.07
C GLY A 118 -3.22 21.14 -24.21
N ASN A 119 -3.67 20.43 -23.16
CA ASN A 119 -4.95 19.70 -23.19
C ASN A 119 -6.14 20.64 -23.00
N LYS A 120 -6.49 21.37 -24.05
CA LYS A 120 -7.57 22.39 -24.05
C LYS A 120 -8.94 21.81 -23.66
N LYS A 121 -9.21 20.52 -23.97
CA LYS A 121 -10.49 19.88 -23.63
C LYS A 121 -10.60 19.71 -22.12
N LEU A 122 -9.60 19.09 -21.48
CA LEU A 122 -9.58 18.87 -20.03
C LEU A 122 -9.62 20.21 -19.28
N LEU A 123 -8.87 21.21 -19.73
CA LEU A 123 -8.88 22.53 -19.11
C LEU A 123 -10.26 23.20 -19.17
N ARG A 124 -11.04 23.00 -20.24
CA ARG A 124 -12.44 23.46 -20.32
C ARG A 124 -13.35 22.73 -19.34
N GLU A 125 -13.19 21.38 -19.21
CA GLU A 125 -13.95 20.55 -18.27
C GLU A 125 -13.68 20.98 -16.82
N LEU A 126 -12.40 21.16 -16.46
CA LEU A 126 -11.97 21.64 -15.12
C LEU A 126 -12.51 23.05 -14.79
N ARG A 127 -12.50 23.98 -15.77
CA ARG A 127 -13.06 25.34 -15.60
C ARG A 127 -14.57 25.31 -15.39
N ALA A 128 -15.26 24.45 -16.12
CA ALA A 128 -16.71 24.27 -16.02
C ALA A 128 -17.13 23.45 -14.80
N ARG A 129 -16.17 23.00 -13.96
CA ARG A 129 -16.39 22.13 -12.79
C ARG A 129 -17.14 20.85 -13.13
N VAL A 130 -16.95 20.35 -14.36
CA VAL A 130 -17.47 19.04 -14.74
C VAL A 130 -16.66 17.97 -13.99
N PRO A 131 -17.32 16.97 -13.37
CA PRO A 131 -16.60 15.86 -12.74
C PRO A 131 -15.68 15.17 -13.75
N ILE A 132 -14.42 15.02 -13.38
CA ILE A 132 -13.41 14.33 -14.17
C ILE A 132 -13.09 12.97 -13.57
N ASP A 133 -12.73 12.03 -14.41
CA ASP A 133 -12.15 10.76 -14.00
C ASP A 133 -10.68 11.01 -13.62
N ARG A 134 -10.43 11.24 -12.30
CA ARG A 134 -9.08 11.53 -11.76
C ARG A 134 -8.15 10.36 -11.99
N GLU A 135 -8.58 9.13 -11.71
CA GLU A 135 -7.77 7.91 -11.86
C GLU A 135 -7.21 7.84 -13.28
N LYS A 136 -8.03 8.01 -14.29
CA LYS A 136 -7.61 8.07 -15.70
C LYS A 136 -6.51 9.09 -15.95
N TRP A 137 -6.61 10.29 -15.35
CA TRP A 137 -5.63 11.36 -15.58
C TRP A 137 -4.36 11.16 -14.77
N LEU A 138 -4.46 10.58 -13.57
CA LEU A 138 -3.31 10.16 -12.78
C LEU A 138 -2.48 9.13 -13.56
N PHE A 139 -3.10 8.06 -14.08
CA PHE A 139 -2.40 7.12 -14.96
C PHE A 139 -1.80 7.79 -16.18
N ARG A 140 -2.60 8.59 -16.91
CA ARG A 140 -2.18 9.17 -18.18
C ARG A 140 -1.00 10.14 -18.05
N TYR A 141 -0.89 10.80 -16.92
CA TYR A 141 0.15 11.79 -16.64
C TYR A 141 1.30 11.28 -15.77
N GLY A 142 1.24 10.03 -15.34
CA GLY A 142 2.32 9.39 -14.60
C GLY A 142 2.28 9.63 -13.08
N GLY A 143 1.10 9.94 -12.53
CA GLY A 143 0.90 10.15 -11.11
C GLY A 143 0.47 8.91 -10.34
N GLU A 144 0.04 7.86 -11.06
CA GLU A 144 -0.27 6.54 -10.51
C GLU A 144 0.88 5.56 -10.78
N LEU A 145 1.33 5.48 -12.03
CA LEU A 145 2.52 4.78 -12.50
C LEU A 145 3.38 5.76 -13.29
N HIS A 146 4.62 5.96 -12.89
CA HIS A 146 5.50 6.94 -13.54
C HIS A 146 5.81 6.53 -14.99
N HIS A 147 6.09 5.25 -15.21
CA HIS A 147 6.37 4.68 -16.53
C HIS A 147 5.17 4.01 -17.20
N GLY A 148 4.02 3.92 -16.52
CA GLY A 148 2.79 3.33 -17.02
C GLY A 148 1.73 4.38 -17.39
N LYS A 149 1.02 4.19 -18.52
CA LYS A 149 0.07 5.20 -19.02
C LYS A 149 -1.40 4.81 -18.86
N SER A 150 -1.70 3.62 -18.34
CA SER A 150 -3.07 3.16 -18.19
C SER A 150 -3.21 2.02 -17.19
N PHE A 151 -4.41 1.86 -16.67
CA PHE A 151 -4.81 0.71 -15.84
C PHE A 151 -4.57 -0.65 -16.55
N ILE A 152 -4.57 -0.67 -17.89
CA ILE A 152 -4.27 -1.87 -18.68
C ILE A 152 -2.89 -2.45 -18.32
N THR A 153 -1.91 -1.61 -17.98
CA THR A 153 -0.58 -2.05 -17.55
C THR A 153 -0.69 -2.91 -16.29
N LEU A 154 -1.43 -2.47 -15.28
CA LEU A 154 -1.65 -3.24 -14.05
C LEU A 154 -2.45 -4.52 -14.30
N LEU A 155 -3.47 -4.44 -15.17
CA LEU A 155 -4.27 -5.60 -15.55
C LEU A 155 -3.41 -6.68 -16.23
N LEU A 156 -2.54 -6.29 -17.17
CA LEU A 156 -1.66 -7.25 -17.86
C LEU A 156 -0.65 -7.86 -16.90
N ILE A 157 -0.12 -7.11 -15.94
CA ILE A 157 0.74 -7.64 -14.88
C ILE A 157 -0.04 -8.66 -14.04
N GLY A 158 -1.27 -8.31 -13.63
CA GLY A 158 -2.11 -9.18 -12.81
C GLY A 158 -2.51 -10.50 -13.50
N LEU A 159 -2.78 -10.46 -14.80
CA LEU A 159 -3.08 -11.66 -15.59
C LEU A 159 -1.88 -12.63 -15.72
N GLN A 160 -0.67 -12.16 -15.45
CA GLN A 160 0.55 -12.98 -15.43
C GLN A 160 0.89 -13.52 -14.03
N ALA A 161 0.08 -13.22 -13.02
CA ALA A 161 0.33 -13.69 -11.65
C ALA A 161 -0.03 -15.19 -11.53
N PRO A 162 0.95 -16.08 -11.30
CA PRO A 162 0.73 -17.51 -11.29
C PRO A 162 -0.14 -18.00 -10.12
N GLU A 163 -0.29 -17.15 -9.10
CA GLU A 163 -1.09 -17.43 -7.92
C GLU A 163 -2.59 -17.31 -8.16
N TYR A 164 -3.01 -16.69 -9.27
CA TYR A 164 -4.41 -16.47 -9.60
C TYR A 164 -4.81 -17.27 -10.83
N THR A 165 -5.92 -17.97 -10.72
CA THR A 165 -6.61 -18.51 -11.90
C THR A 165 -7.23 -17.35 -12.69
N LEU A 166 -7.54 -17.55 -13.96
CA LEU A 166 -8.21 -16.55 -14.79
C LEU A 166 -9.54 -16.08 -14.17
N ARG A 167 -10.29 -16.98 -13.55
CA ARG A 167 -11.54 -16.66 -12.85
C ARG A 167 -11.28 -15.72 -11.66
N GLU A 168 -10.33 -16.05 -10.79
CA GLU A 168 -9.96 -15.22 -9.64
C GLU A 168 -9.46 -13.85 -10.07
N ALA A 169 -8.68 -13.77 -11.16
CA ALA A 169 -8.21 -12.50 -11.71
C ALA A 169 -9.37 -11.61 -12.19
N LEU A 170 -10.41 -12.20 -12.79
CA LEU A 170 -11.63 -11.48 -13.19
C LEU A 170 -12.46 -11.05 -11.97
N ASP A 171 -12.48 -11.84 -10.90
CA ASP A 171 -13.21 -11.53 -9.67
C ASP A 171 -12.52 -10.44 -8.83
N VAL A 172 -11.22 -10.15 -9.05
CA VAL A 172 -10.53 -9.02 -8.40
C VAL A 172 -11.31 -7.71 -8.55
N ARG A 173 -11.84 -7.43 -9.76
CA ARG A 173 -12.63 -6.21 -10.01
C ARG A 173 -13.96 -6.21 -9.24
N LYS A 174 -14.60 -7.35 -9.09
CA LYS A 174 -15.83 -7.48 -8.28
C LYS A 174 -15.53 -7.19 -6.82
N GLY A 175 -14.46 -7.79 -6.28
CA GLY A 175 -14.00 -7.56 -4.92
C GLY A 175 -13.65 -6.10 -4.65
N VAL A 176 -12.93 -5.42 -5.56
CA VAL A 176 -12.64 -3.97 -5.46
C VAL A 176 -13.93 -3.17 -5.40
N ASN A 177 -14.88 -3.40 -6.31
CA ASN A 177 -16.16 -2.70 -6.31
C ASN A 177 -17.00 -2.98 -5.05
N PHE A 178 -16.95 -4.21 -4.54
CA PHE A 178 -17.64 -4.60 -3.33
C PHE A 178 -17.06 -3.87 -2.12
N THR A 179 -15.74 -3.87 -1.97
CA THR A 179 -15.03 -3.18 -0.90
C THR A 179 -15.31 -1.67 -0.93
N HIS A 180 -15.21 -1.02 -2.09
CA HIS A 180 -15.47 0.42 -2.21
C HIS A 180 -16.90 0.82 -1.81
N ARG A 181 -17.88 -0.07 -1.99
CA ARG A 181 -19.29 0.22 -1.65
C ARG A 181 -19.63 -0.04 -0.20
N ASN A 182 -18.94 -0.96 0.46
CA ASN A 182 -19.37 -1.52 1.74
C ASN A 182 -18.39 -1.25 2.88
N LEU A 183 -17.12 -0.92 2.61
CA LEU A 183 -16.13 -0.70 3.65
C LEU A 183 -16.46 0.55 4.47
N ARG A 184 -16.61 0.35 5.77
CA ARG A 184 -16.82 1.43 6.74
C ARG A 184 -15.53 1.79 7.44
N PHE A 185 -15.20 3.07 7.43
CA PHE A 185 -14.04 3.65 8.12
C PHE A 185 -14.44 3.96 9.58
N ASP A 186 -14.52 2.94 10.41
CA ASP A 186 -15.04 2.99 11.77
C ASP A 186 -13.99 2.79 12.87
N ALA A 187 -12.72 2.60 12.50
CA ALA A 187 -11.68 2.26 13.47
C ALA A 187 -11.08 3.48 14.18
N ILE A 188 -11.07 4.64 13.52
CA ILE A 188 -10.57 5.90 14.07
C ILE A 188 -11.50 7.06 13.69
N PRO A 189 -11.55 8.15 14.47
CA PRO A 189 -12.26 9.35 14.09
C PRO A 189 -11.43 10.20 13.11
N GLY A 190 -12.03 10.66 12.01
CA GLY A 190 -11.41 11.59 11.07
C GLY A 190 -10.21 11.03 10.31
N GLU A 191 -9.26 11.89 9.98
CA GLU A 191 -8.10 11.56 9.16
C GLU A 191 -7.05 10.77 9.94
N LEU A 192 -6.33 9.86 9.28
CA LEU A 192 -5.27 9.07 9.91
C LEU A 192 -4.20 9.95 10.56
N ALA A 193 -3.76 11.00 9.84
CA ALA A 193 -2.70 11.88 10.31
C ALA A 193 -3.06 12.67 11.59
N ASP A 194 -4.33 12.81 11.89
CA ASP A 194 -4.79 13.50 13.11
C ASP A 194 -5.13 12.51 14.23
N ALA A 195 -5.56 11.28 13.88
CA ALA A 195 -5.92 10.24 14.84
C ALA A 195 -4.71 9.43 15.33
N VAL A 196 -3.72 9.19 14.46
CA VAL A 196 -2.51 8.39 14.75
C VAL A 196 -1.28 9.28 14.74
N THR A 197 -1.02 9.96 15.85
CA THR A 197 0.10 10.90 15.97
C THR A 197 1.32 10.31 16.68
N ARG A 198 1.21 9.10 17.23
CA ARG A 198 2.29 8.39 17.92
C ARG A 198 2.21 6.89 17.73
N VAL A 199 3.37 6.26 17.48
CA VAL A 199 3.58 4.81 17.48
C VAL A 199 4.88 4.45 18.20
N GLU A 200 4.98 3.21 18.68
CA GLU A 200 6.12 2.75 19.49
C GLU A 200 7.08 1.83 18.70
N VAL A 201 6.97 1.83 17.37
CA VAL A 201 7.86 1.06 16.49
C VAL A 201 8.50 1.99 15.45
N PRO A 202 9.67 1.63 14.88
CA PRO A 202 10.25 2.33 13.74
C PRO A 202 9.28 2.39 12.55
N VAL A 203 9.20 3.55 11.88
CA VAL A 203 8.34 3.80 10.74
C VAL A 203 9.15 4.26 9.55
N TYR A 204 8.92 3.61 8.41
CA TYR A 204 9.53 3.98 7.13
C TYR A 204 8.44 4.23 6.10
N PHE A 205 8.44 5.41 5.49
CA PHE A 205 7.54 5.74 4.39
C PHE A 205 8.28 5.58 3.06
N PHE A 206 7.94 4.54 2.31
CA PHE A 206 8.48 4.29 0.98
C PHE A 206 7.64 5.06 -0.04
N THR A 207 8.15 6.19 -0.47
CA THR A 207 7.37 7.22 -1.17
C THR A 207 7.92 7.44 -2.57
N GLY A 208 7.07 7.25 -3.58
CA GLY A 208 7.41 7.59 -4.95
C GLY A 208 7.41 9.09 -5.18
N ARG A 209 8.43 9.61 -5.87
CA ARG A 209 8.59 11.04 -6.16
C ARG A 209 7.43 11.60 -7.01
N PHE A 210 6.78 10.73 -7.77
CA PHE A 210 5.68 11.07 -8.67
C PHE A 210 4.32 10.63 -8.16
N ASP A 211 4.21 10.09 -6.93
CA ASP A 211 2.92 9.67 -6.36
C ASP A 211 1.96 10.85 -6.24
N ARG A 212 0.81 10.70 -6.93
CA ARG A 212 -0.32 11.64 -6.91
C ARG A 212 -1.63 10.94 -6.58
N THR A 213 -1.59 9.64 -6.41
CA THR A 213 -2.74 8.86 -5.91
C THR A 213 -2.90 9.12 -4.42
N ASP A 214 -1.84 8.85 -3.65
CA ASP A 214 -1.67 9.36 -2.29
C ASP A 214 -0.52 10.39 -2.32
N PRO A 215 -0.84 11.70 -2.57
CA PRO A 215 0.17 12.70 -2.83
C PRO A 215 1.27 12.72 -1.79
N PHE A 216 2.53 12.65 -2.22
CA PHE A 216 3.68 12.56 -1.32
C PHE A 216 3.75 13.74 -0.33
N GLU A 217 3.19 14.90 -0.67
CA GLU A 217 3.09 16.07 0.21
C GLU A 217 2.30 15.73 1.50
N ASN A 218 1.31 14.87 1.40
CA ASN A 218 0.55 14.37 2.54
C ASN A 218 1.39 13.46 3.43
N THR A 219 2.23 12.61 2.82
CA THR A 219 3.18 11.76 3.57
C THR A 219 4.24 12.61 4.27
N GLU A 220 4.79 13.63 3.59
CA GLU A 220 5.76 14.56 4.20
C GLU A 220 5.17 15.27 5.41
N GLU A 221 3.95 15.83 5.29
CA GLU A 221 3.28 16.48 6.41
C GLU A 221 2.99 15.48 7.54
N TYR A 222 2.47 14.30 7.24
CA TYR A 222 2.22 13.29 8.25
C TYR A 222 3.51 12.88 8.98
N ALA A 223 4.59 12.70 8.26
CA ALA A 223 5.89 12.40 8.85
C ALA A 223 6.37 13.50 9.81
N THR A 224 6.00 14.77 9.62
CA THR A 224 6.32 15.83 10.60
C THR A 224 5.52 15.71 11.89
N LYS A 225 4.25 15.30 11.81
CA LYS A 225 3.32 15.17 12.94
C LYS A 225 3.55 13.89 13.76
N LEU A 226 3.88 12.79 13.09
CA LEU A 226 4.03 11.48 13.71
C LEU A 226 5.21 11.44 14.67
N GLN A 227 5.01 10.93 15.88
CA GLN A 227 6.05 10.56 16.83
C GLN A 227 6.30 9.06 16.75
N ALA A 228 7.56 8.67 16.54
CA ALA A 228 7.99 7.27 16.51
C ALA A 228 9.44 7.18 17.02
N PRO A 229 9.91 6.02 17.51
CA PRO A 229 11.31 5.82 17.93
C PRO A 229 12.30 6.16 16.82
N ARG A 230 11.95 5.81 15.59
CA ARG A 230 12.59 6.22 14.34
C ARG A 230 11.53 6.46 13.29
N LYS A 231 11.71 7.45 12.45
CA LYS A 231 10.89 7.68 11.25
C LYS A 231 11.75 8.19 10.11
N GLU A 232 11.48 7.72 8.91
CA GLU A 232 12.23 8.05 7.72
C GLU A 232 11.32 8.04 6.49
N ILE A 233 11.52 8.99 5.56
CA ILE A 233 10.94 8.94 4.23
C ILE A 233 12.03 8.44 3.29
N VAL A 234 11.80 7.27 2.72
CA VAL A 234 12.67 6.66 1.71
C VAL A 234 12.10 7.00 0.33
N TRP A 235 12.79 7.85 -0.40
CA TRP A 235 12.35 8.31 -1.69
C TRP A 235 12.67 7.32 -2.81
N PHE A 236 11.68 7.05 -3.64
CA PHE A 236 11.82 6.29 -4.89
C PHE A 236 11.72 7.28 -6.04
N GLU A 237 12.87 7.67 -6.58
CA GLU A 237 13.01 8.82 -7.47
C GLU A 237 12.41 8.61 -8.87
N ASN A 238 12.17 7.36 -9.27
CA ASN A 238 11.62 6.97 -10.57
C ASN A 238 10.26 6.27 -10.44
N SER A 239 9.59 6.41 -9.30
CA SER A 239 8.33 5.74 -9.01
C SER A 239 7.22 6.73 -8.69
N ALA A 240 5.98 6.32 -8.99
CA ALA A 240 4.77 6.94 -8.48
C ALA A 240 4.19 6.11 -7.31
N HIS A 241 2.95 5.62 -7.41
CA HIS A 241 2.25 4.94 -6.33
C HIS A 241 2.72 3.50 -6.05
N PHE A 242 3.54 2.91 -6.95
CA PHE A 242 3.97 1.52 -6.88
C PHE A 242 5.51 1.36 -6.85
N PRO A 243 6.24 1.86 -5.84
CA PRO A 243 7.70 1.73 -5.75
C PRO A 243 8.20 0.29 -5.90
N PHE A 244 7.52 -0.70 -5.30
CA PHE A 244 7.90 -2.10 -5.39
C PHE A 244 7.78 -2.69 -6.82
N LEU A 245 7.03 -2.04 -7.70
CA LEU A 245 6.83 -2.43 -9.09
C LEU A 245 7.78 -1.69 -10.03
N GLU A 246 8.02 -0.39 -9.76
CA GLU A 246 8.77 0.49 -10.64
C GLU A 246 10.27 0.51 -10.32
N GLU A 247 10.66 0.31 -9.05
CA GLU A 247 12.05 0.20 -8.59
C GLU A 247 12.25 -1.03 -7.68
N PRO A 248 11.99 -2.27 -8.15
CA PRO A 248 11.93 -3.47 -7.31
C PRO A 248 13.25 -3.80 -6.61
N GLU A 249 14.38 -3.57 -7.25
CA GLU A 249 15.71 -3.83 -6.66
C GLU A 249 16.00 -2.86 -5.50
N LYS A 250 15.68 -1.57 -5.68
CA LYS A 250 15.79 -0.58 -4.62
C LYS A 250 14.84 -0.91 -3.48
N PHE A 251 13.62 -1.31 -3.80
CA PHE A 251 12.63 -1.72 -2.80
C PHE A 251 13.17 -2.87 -1.93
N ALA A 252 13.71 -3.92 -2.56
CA ALA A 252 14.28 -5.06 -1.84
C ALA A 252 15.49 -4.64 -0.98
N HIS A 253 16.39 -3.84 -1.52
CA HIS A 253 17.55 -3.31 -0.79
C HIS A 253 17.13 -2.52 0.46
N GLU A 254 16.17 -1.62 0.32
CA GLU A 254 15.69 -0.81 1.44
C GLU A 254 14.97 -1.64 2.51
N MET A 255 14.24 -2.69 2.14
CA MET A 255 13.64 -3.62 3.09
C MET A 255 14.71 -4.38 3.90
N VAL A 256 15.80 -4.83 3.25
CA VAL A 256 16.95 -5.45 3.93
C VAL A 256 17.63 -4.46 4.87
N ARG A 257 17.79 -3.20 4.46
CA ARG A 257 18.30 -2.13 5.32
C ARG A 257 17.41 -1.92 6.54
N VAL A 258 16.09 -1.84 6.36
CA VAL A 258 15.12 -1.72 7.47
C VAL A 258 15.31 -2.86 8.47
N ARG A 259 15.47 -4.10 7.98
CA ARG A 259 15.74 -5.26 8.85
C ARG A 259 17.02 -5.07 9.64
N ALA A 260 18.13 -4.75 8.99
CA ALA A 260 19.43 -4.58 9.64
C ALA A 260 19.43 -3.50 10.72
N GLU A 261 18.62 -2.44 10.53
CA GLU A 261 18.51 -1.34 11.48
C GLU A 261 17.59 -1.61 12.68
N THR A 262 16.71 -2.61 12.58
CA THR A 262 15.63 -2.85 13.56
C THR A 262 15.74 -4.16 14.29
N GLU A 263 16.49 -5.16 13.79
CA GLU A 263 16.67 -6.44 14.45
C GLU A 263 17.80 -6.44 15.49
N GLY A 264 18.72 -5.43 15.47
CA GLY A 264 19.95 -5.56 16.26
C GLY A 264 20.70 -6.86 15.90
N ASP A 265 21.92 -7.10 16.36
CA ASP A 265 22.71 -8.29 16.02
C ASP A 265 22.03 -9.64 16.34
N HIS A 266 21.01 -10.03 15.62
CA HIS A 266 20.48 -11.38 15.62
C HIS A 266 21.17 -12.21 14.52
N PRO A 267 21.63 -13.45 14.83
CA PRO A 267 22.29 -14.29 13.84
C PRO A 267 21.35 -14.61 12.68
N PRO A 268 21.90 -14.81 11.46
CA PRO A 268 21.11 -15.13 10.27
C PRO A 268 20.28 -16.39 10.48
N ILE A 269 19.06 -16.39 9.95
CA ILE A 269 18.16 -17.55 9.96
C ILE A 269 18.91 -18.74 9.34
N PRO A 270 18.99 -19.92 10.02
CA PRO A 270 19.62 -21.09 9.43
C PRO A 270 18.93 -21.44 8.11
N SER A 271 19.70 -21.56 7.04
CA SER A 271 19.19 -22.06 5.77
C SER A 271 18.56 -23.45 6.02
N THR A 272 17.25 -23.56 5.90
CA THR A 272 16.58 -24.85 5.91
C THR A 272 17.04 -25.61 4.67
N ASN A 273 17.98 -26.54 4.86
CA ASN A 273 18.36 -27.50 3.86
C ASN A 273 17.09 -28.20 3.35
N SER A 274 16.84 -28.11 2.06
CA SER A 274 15.86 -28.93 1.40
C SER A 274 16.10 -30.40 1.73
N PRO A 275 15.09 -31.19 2.09
CA PRO A 275 15.29 -32.63 2.20
C PRO A 275 15.65 -33.17 0.82
N SER A 276 16.83 -33.74 0.71
CA SER A 276 17.24 -34.59 -0.40
C SER A 276 16.37 -35.85 -0.41
N THR A 277 15.92 -36.20 -1.59
CA THR A 277 15.22 -37.39 -2.14
C THR A 277 13.71 -37.30 -2.17
#